data_34552b380c7a499734e5ceafc6b271c8
#
_entry.id   34552b380c7a499734e5ceafc6b271c8
#
_cell.length_a   1.000
_cell.length_b   1.000
_cell.length_c   1.000
_cell.angle_alpha   90.00
_cell.angle_beta   90.00
_cell.angle_gamma   90.00
#
_symmetry.space_group_name_H-M   'P 1'
#
loop_
_entity.id
_entity.type
_entity.pdbx_description
1 polymer ?
#
loop_
_entity_poly.entity_id
_entity_poly.type
_entity_poly.pdbx_seq_one_letter_code
_entity_poly.pdbx_strand_id
1 'polypeptide(L)'
;MLLISLAVATIAICPPTVQSQDVDATINRAIAAWSRVKTLRATFEQTLTNPITGSAMVSRGELQQRKPNKLAITFTDPAGDRIVGDGKFVWVYLQSATPGQVIRLANTDAGAASTDLIGQFLSTPRSTYTATDAGEDKVGNRIARAIVLLAKPGQRLPFVRAKVWVDARDGLIRQFEATDANGIARTVRLLTLNPNATVDESAFRFEVPTGVRVVDP
;
A
#
# COMPACT_ATOMS: atom_id res chain seq x y z
N MET A 1 69.38 -29.29 -3.65
CA MET A 1 68.28 -29.10 -4.65
C MET A 1 67.02 -28.74 -3.87
N LEU A 2 66.72 -27.46 -3.80
CA LEU A 2 65.61 -26.92 -2.98
C LEU A 2 64.45 -26.62 -3.94
N LEU A 3 63.35 -27.32 -3.79
CA LEU A 3 62.12 -27.10 -4.60
C LEU A 3 61.24 -26.08 -3.82
N ILE A 4 61.12 -24.87 -4.35
CA ILE A 4 60.19 -23.84 -3.84
C ILE A 4 58.83 -24.05 -4.53
N SER A 5 57.85 -24.53 -3.78
CA SER A 5 56.46 -24.61 -4.23
C SER A 5 55.79 -23.23 -4.11
N LEU A 6 55.42 -22.68 -5.24
CA LEU A 6 54.67 -21.42 -5.37
C LEU A 6 53.17 -21.73 -5.22
N ALA A 7 52.56 -21.34 -4.08
CA ALA A 7 51.13 -21.44 -3.87
C ALA A 7 50.44 -20.22 -4.52
N VAL A 8 49.69 -20.43 -5.58
CA VAL A 8 48.84 -19.42 -6.22
C VAL A 8 47.52 -19.35 -5.44
N ALA A 9 47.33 -18.30 -4.66
CA ALA A 9 46.06 -18.01 -4.02
C ALA A 9 45.09 -17.38 -5.04
N THR A 10 44.09 -18.14 -5.48
CA THR A 10 42.96 -17.65 -6.31
C THR A 10 41.98 -16.88 -5.44
N ILE A 11 41.98 -15.56 -5.55
CA ILE A 11 40.97 -14.70 -4.93
C ILE A 11 39.68 -14.87 -5.77
N ALA A 12 38.69 -15.55 -5.21
CA ALA A 12 37.33 -15.61 -5.76
C ALA A 12 36.67 -14.24 -5.60
N ILE A 13 36.63 -13.45 -6.65
CA ILE A 13 35.83 -12.23 -6.74
C ILE A 13 34.37 -12.67 -6.85
N CYS A 14 33.63 -12.61 -5.73
CA CYS A 14 32.19 -12.82 -5.75
C CYS A 14 31.54 -11.60 -6.44
N PRO A 15 30.84 -11.75 -7.58
CA PRO A 15 30.21 -10.61 -8.23
C PRO A 15 29.10 -10.06 -7.34
N PRO A 16 28.90 -8.74 -7.27
CA PRO A 16 27.78 -8.13 -6.53
C PRO A 16 26.47 -8.65 -7.12
N THR A 17 25.59 -9.11 -6.26
CA THR A 17 24.33 -9.76 -6.62
C THR A 17 23.49 -8.86 -7.53
N VAL A 18 23.30 -9.25 -8.77
CA VAL A 18 22.42 -8.62 -9.79
C VAL A 18 21.00 -8.37 -9.25
N GLN A 19 20.60 -9.10 -8.24
CA GLN A 19 19.27 -9.10 -7.62
C GLN A 19 18.92 -7.80 -6.87
N SER A 20 19.89 -7.09 -6.28
CA SER A 20 19.60 -5.84 -5.55
C SER A 20 19.37 -4.65 -6.49
N GLN A 21 20.05 -4.62 -7.62
CA GLN A 21 19.89 -3.55 -8.62
C GLN A 21 18.52 -3.60 -9.30
N ASP A 22 17.95 -4.78 -9.49
CA ASP A 22 16.63 -4.96 -10.12
C ASP A 22 15.48 -4.53 -9.18
N VAL A 23 15.61 -4.78 -7.86
CA VAL A 23 14.65 -4.32 -6.85
C VAL A 23 14.60 -2.79 -6.80
N ASP A 24 15.76 -2.13 -6.72
CA ASP A 24 15.84 -0.68 -6.62
C ASP A 24 15.33 -0.02 -7.92
N ALA A 25 15.65 -0.56 -9.07
CA ALA A 25 15.13 -0.09 -10.36
C ALA A 25 13.59 -0.19 -10.40
N THR A 26 13.02 -1.30 -9.92
CA THR A 26 11.57 -1.51 -9.87
C THR A 26 10.89 -0.51 -8.94
N ILE A 27 11.43 -0.30 -7.74
CA ILE A 27 10.89 0.67 -6.78
C ILE A 27 11.00 2.09 -7.32
N ASN A 28 12.15 2.48 -7.88
CA ASN A 28 12.35 3.81 -8.45
C ASN A 28 11.37 4.06 -9.61
N ARG A 29 11.10 3.06 -10.44
CA ARG A 29 10.09 3.15 -11.49
C ARG A 29 8.69 3.34 -10.91
N ALA A 30 8.34 2.64 -9.84
CA ALA A 30 7.06 2.80 -9.17
C ALA A 30 6.92 4.20 -8.55
N ILE A 31 7.96 4.70 -7.89
CA ILE A 31 8.00 6.08 -7.36
C ILE A 31 7.80 7.10 -8.49
N ALA A 32 8.54 6.96 -9.59
CA ALA A 32 8.43 7.86 -10.74
C ALA A 32 7.06 7.79 -11.42
N ALA A 33 6.43 6.62 -11.51
CA ALA A 33 5.08 6.47 -12.02
C ALA A 33 4.05 7.13 -11.08
N TRP A 34 4.14 6.87 -9.78
CA TRP A 34 3.21 7.39 -8.77
C TRP A 34 3.31 8.91 -8.59
N SER A 35 4.49 9.49 -8.75
CA SER A 35 4.69 10.95 -8.64
C SER A 35 3.91 11.74 -9.70
N ARG A 36 3.63 11.14 -10.86
CA ARG A 36 2.86 11.75 -11.95
C ARG A 36 1.34 11.63 -11.75
N VAL A 37 0.90 10.83 -10.79
CA VAL A 37 -0.53 10.65 -10.49
C VAL A 37 -0.97 11.79 -9.59
N LYS A 38 -1.87 12.64 -10.09
CA LYS A 38 -2.51 13.74 -9.34
C LYS A 38 -3.87 13.32 -8.79
N THR A 39 -4.61 12.57 -9.59
CA THR A 39 -5.91 11.99 -9.22
C THR A 39 -5.94 10.52 -9.58
N LEU A 40 -6.80 9.77 -8.91
CA LEU A 40 -6.98 8.35 -9.16
C LEU A 40 -8.47 7.98 -9.01
N ARG A 41 -8.97 7.16 -9.93
CA ARG A 41 -10.18 6.36 -9.73
C ARG A 41 -9.84 4.90 -9.88
N ALA A 42 -10.31 4.08 -8.97
CA ALA A 42 -10.10 2.64 -9.00
C ALA A 42 -11.32 1.91 -8.42
N THR A 43 -11.54 0.69 -8.84
CA THR A 43 -12.34 -0.30 -8.11
C THR A 43 -11.39 -1.28 -7.46
N PHE A 44 -11.75 -1.79 -6.30
CA PHE A 44 -10.88 -2.68 -5.54
C PHE A 44 -11.64 -3.83 -4.91
N GLU A 45 -10.90 -4.88 -4.63
CA GLU A 45 -11.26 -5.95 -3.73
C GLU A 45 -10.22 -5.97 -2.60
N GLN A 46 -10.69 -6.01 -1.37
CA GLN A 46 -9.88 -6.09 -0.18
C GLN A 46 -10.18 -7.38 0.57
N THR A 47 -9.15 -8.05 1.05
CA THR A 47 -9.25 -9.15 2.01
C THR A 47 -8.53 -8.75 3.29
N LEU A 48 -9.23 -8.84 4.42
CA LEU A 48 -8.68 -8.63 5.74
C LEU A 48 -8.62 -9.98 6.46
N THR A 49 -7.42 -10.42 6.82
CA THR A 49 -7.22 -11.71 7.50
C THR A 49 -6.81 -11.48 8.95
N ASN A 50 -7.57 -12.08 9.87
CA ASN A 50 -7.22 -12.09 11.28
C ASN A 50 -6.31 -13.29 11.57
N PRO A 51 -5.06 -13.07 12.05
CA PRO A 51 -4.11 -14.16 12.27
C PRO A 51 -4.50 -15.07 13.44
N ILE A 52 -5.31 -14.58 14.40
CA ILE A 52 -5.70 -15.36 15.59
C ILE A 52 -6.79 -16.38 15.24
N THR A 53 -7.80 -15.94 14.47
CA THR A 53 -8.95 -16.79 14.13
C THR A 53 -8.82 -17.45 12.75
N GLY A 54 -7.88 -17.01 11.92
CA GLY A 54 -7.75 -17.42 10.52
C GLY A 54 -8.90 -16.92 9.63
N SER A 55 -9.86 -16.17 10.20
CA SER A 55 -10.99 -15.65 9.43
C SER A 55 -10.53 -14.61 8.42
N ALA A 56 -11.12 -14.68 7.22
CA ALA A 56 -10.91 -13.70 6.16
C ALA A 56 -12.23 -12.98 5.84
N MET A 57 -12.20 -11.67 5.85
CA MET A 57 -13.32 -10.82 5.44
C MET A 57 -12.97 -10.16 4.10
N VAL A 58 -13.84 -10.37 3.12
CA VAL A 58 -13.69 -9.77 1.80
C VAL A 58 -14.63 -8.57 1.70
N SER A 59 -14.12 -7.48 1.16
CA SER A 59 -14.90 -6.28 0.86
C SER A 59 -14.54 -5.75 -0.53
N ARG A 60 -15.48 -5.01 -1.14
CA ARG A 60 -15.32 -4.41 -2.47
C ARG A 60 -15.77 -2.98 -2.44
N GLY A 61 -15.23 -2.18 -3.34
CA GLY A 61 -15.63 -0.79 -3.41
C GLY A 61 -14.94 0.00 -4.52
N GLU A 62 -15.21 1.30 -4.45
CA GLU A 62 -14.60 2.31 -5.30
C GLU A 62 -13.68 3.20 -4.48
N LEU A 63 -12.58 3.57 -5.10
CA LEU A 63 -11.59 4.49 -4.57
C LEU A 63 -11.50 5.69 -5.49
N GLN A 64 -11.62 6.88 -4.93
CA GLN A 64 -11.24 8.13 -5.55
C GLN A 64 -10.19 8.83 -4.69
N GLN A 65 -9.14 9.33 -5.31
CA GLN A 65 -8.09 10.07 -4.62
C GLN A 65 -7.73 11.33 -5.40
N ARG A 66 -7.43 12.39 -4.66
CA ARG A 66 -6.79 13.61 -5.17
C ARG A 66 -5.67 13.99 -4.22
N LYS A 67 -4.45 13.96 -4.75
CA LYS A 67 -3.29 14.40 -3.97
C LYS A 67 -3.37 15.91 -3.66
N PRO A 68 -2.80 16.33 -2.51
CA PRO A 68 -2.00 15.50 -1.61
C PRO A 68 -2.81 14.72 -0.55
N ASN A 69 -4.03 15.11 -0.20
CA ASN A 69 -4.65 14.70 1.06
C ASN A 69 -6.17 14.42 0.98
N LYS A 70 -6.71 14.22 -0.22
CA LYS A 70 -8.13 13.88 -0.39
C LYS A 70 -8.30 12.43 -0.84
N LEU A 71 -9.20 11.71 -0.18
CA LEU A 71 -9.51 10.32 -0.40
C LEU A 71 -11.01 10.09 -0.23
N ALA A 72 -11.60 9.27 -1.07
CA ALA A 72 -12.94 8.74 -0.87
C ALA A 72 -12.93 7.25 -1.19
N ILE A 73 -13.27 6.42 -0.22
CA ILE A 73 -13.52 5.00 -0.36
C ILE A 73 -15.00 4.78 -0.08
N THR A 74 -15.70 4.21 -1.04
CA THR A 74 -17.10 3.81 -0.89
C THR A 74 -17.15 2.30 -1.07
N PHE A 75 -17.53 1.58 -0.03
CA PHE A 75 -17.71 0.15 -0.12
C PHE A 75 -19.04 -0.18 -0.78
N THR A 76 -19.00 -1.09 -1.73
CA THR A 76 -20.18 -1.67 -2.37
C THR A 76 -20.58 -2.99 -1.71
N ASP A 77 -19.60 -3.62 -1.03
CA ASP A 77 -19.77 -4.82 -0.23
C ASP A 77 -18.77 -4.79 0.93
N PRO A 78 -19.23 -4.64 2.20
CA PRO A 78 -20.61 -4.31 2.59
C PRO A 78 -21.02 -2.90 2.16
N ALA A 79 -22.26 -2.76 1.71
CA ALA A 79 -22.79 -1.46 1.26
C ALA A 79 -23.03 -0.51 2.44
N GLY A 80 -22.77 0.80 2.20
CA GLY A 80 -22.98 1.85 3.21
C GLY A 80 -21.72 2.28 3.96
N ASP A 81 -20.69 1.46 3.99
CA ASP A 81 -19.41 1.81 4.61
C ASP A 81 -18.66 2.84 3.75
N ARG A 82 -18.04 3.83 4.40
CA ARG A 82 -17.28 4.89 3.74
C ARG A 82 -16.08 5.32 4.55
N ILE A 83 -14.99 5.68 3.85
CA ILE A 83 -13.86 6.39 4.43
C ILE A 83 -13.62 7.62 3.56
N VAL A 84 -13.67 8.82 4.16
CA VAL A 84 -13.53 10.08 3.42
C VAL A 84 -12.45 10.94 4.08
N GLY A 85 -11.40 11.26 3.32
CA GLY A 85 -10.41 12.27 3.65
C GLY A 85 -10.76 13.56 2.92
N ASP A 86 -11.18 14.60 3.65
CA ASP A 86 -11.61 15.89 3.09
C ASP A 86 -10.46 16.90 2.94
N GLY A 87 -9.26 16.51 3.38
CA GLY A 87 -8.06 17.34 3.43
C GLY A 87 -7.74 17.85 4.83
N LYS A 88 -8.72 17.93 5.73
CA LYS A 88 -8.57 18.36 7.11
C LYS A 88 -8.78 17.19 8.09
N PHE A 89 -9.77 16.36 7.81
CA PHE A 89 -10.12 15.19 8.61
C PHE A 89 -10.17 13.94 7.72
N VAL A 90 -10.06 12.79 8.38
CA VAL A 90 -10.42 11.47 7.84
C VAL A 90 -11.63 10.98 8.63
N TRP A 91 -12.72 10.76 7.93
CA TRP A 91 -13.98 10.26 8.43
C TRP A 91 -14.08 8.77 8.13
N VAL A 92 -14.17 7.95 9.18
CA VAL A 92 -14.30 6.49 9.07
C VAL A 92 -15.70 6.11 9.52
N TYR A 93 -16.57 5.83 8.56
CA TYR A 93 -17.96 5.48 8.75
C TYR A 93 -18.21 4.05 8.28
N LEU A 94 -18.16 3.10 9.20
CA LEU A 94 -18.29 1.67 8.94
C LEU A 94 -19.54 1.15 9.64
N GLN A 95 -20.68 1.29 8.99
CA GLN A 95 -21.99 0.85 9.51
C GLN A 95 -22.06 -0.64 9.74
N SER A 96 -21.34 -1.41 8.93
CA SER A 96 -21.24 -2.87 9.06
C SER A 96 -20.53 -3.33 10.34
N ALA A 97 -19.60 -2.52 10.85
CA ALA A 97 -18.80 -2.87 12.01
C ALA A 97 -19.20 -2.10 13.27
N THR A 98 -19.51 -0.81 13.12
CA THR A 98 -19.85 0.10 14.23
C THR A 98 -21.06 0.96 13.89
N PRO A 99 -22.29 0.40 13.96
CA PRO A 99 -23.50 1.13 13.63
C PRO A 99 -23.71 2.39 14.48
N GLY A 100 -24.24 3.45 13.87
CA GLY A 100 -24.64 4.67 14.55
C GLY A 100 -23.49 5.58 15.01
N GLN A 101 -22.26 5.33 14.57
CA GLN A 101 -21.12 6.21 14.87
C GLN A 101 -20.19 6.39 13.66
N VAL A 102 -19.50 7.52 13.67
CA VAL A 102 -18.40 7.84 12.75
C VAL A 102 -17.19 8.28 13.54
N ILE A 103 -16.01 7.75 13.21
CA ILE A 103 -14.75 8.18 13.80
C ILE A 103 -14.20 9.31 12.94
N ARG A 104 -13.83 10.44 13.59
CA ARG A 104 -13.19 11.57 12.94
C ARG A 104 -11.75 11.69 13.43
N LEU A 105 -10.81 11.50 12.55
CA LEU A 105 -9.37 11.63 12.81
C LEU A 105 -8.87 12.94 12.21
N ALA A 106 -8.01 13.68 12.90
CA ALA A 106 -7.27 14.74 12.23
C ALA A 106 -6.37 14.12 11.14
N ASN A 107 -6.26 14.77 9.99
CA ASN A 107 -5.47 14.22 8.89
C ASN A 107 -3.98 14.05 9.26
N THR A 108 -3.48 14.87 10.20
CA THR A 108 -2.14 14.73 10.80
C THR A 108 -1.99 13.46 11.63
N ASP A 109 -3.06 13.06 12.36
CA ASP A 109 -3.07 11.91 13.28
C ASP A 109 -3.32 10.59 12.52
N ALA A 110 -4.10 10.70 11.43
CA ALA A 110 -4.33 9.57 10.54
C ALA A 110 -3.07 9.11 9.81
N GLY A 111 -2.04 9.95 9.81
CA GLY A 111 -0.78 9.73 9.08
C GLY A 111 -0.97 9.77 7.56
N ALA A 112 0.11 9.91 6.84
CA ALA A 112 0.10 9.90 5.36
C ALA A 112 -0.48 8.60 4.78
N ALA A 113 -0.44 7.52 5.55
CA ALA A 113 -0.95 6.20 5.17
C ALA A 113 -2.47 6.16 4.96
N SER A 114 -3.23 6.99 5.68
CA SER A 114 -4.69 6.92 5.63
C SER A 114 -5.32 7.62 4.41
N THR A 115 -4.62 8.56 3.80
CA THR A 115 -5.12 9.27 2.61
C THR A 115 -4.40 8.90 1.32
N ASP A 116 -3.23 8.23 1.38
CA ASP A 116 -2.52 7.71 0.21
C ASP A 116 -2.21 6.22 0.37
N LEU A 117 -3.21 5.38 0.07
CA LEU A 117 -3.14 3.92 0.22
C LEU A 117 -1.99 3.27 -0.56
N ILE A 118 -1.59 3.85 -1.68
CA ILE A 118 -0.51 3.32 -2.53
C ILE A 118 0.80 4.03 -2.21
N GLY A 119 0.75 5.36 -2.07
CA GLY A 119 1.94 6.17 -1.84
C GLY A 119 2.65 5.86 -0.53
N GLN A 120 1.95 5.31 0.46
CA GLN A 120 2.56 4.91 1.73
C GLN A 120 3.76 3.95 1.56
N PHE A 121 3.73 3.07 0.54
CA PHE A 121 4.84 2.15 0.25
C PHE A 121 5.98 2.83 -0.52
N LEU A 122 5.68 3.91 -1.24
CA LEU A 122 6.60 4.61 -2.12
C LEU A 122 7.25 5.84 -1.47
N SER A 123 6.55 6.47 -0.52
CA SER A 123 7.04 7.62 0.25
C SER A 123 7.86 7.24 1.48
N THR A 124 7.80 5.98 1.91
CA THR A 124 8.57 5.47 3.04
C THR A 124 10.08 5.51 2.75
N PRO A 125 10.91 6.12 3.62
CA PRO A 125 12.35 6.20 3.39
C PRO A 125 13.01 4.83 3.24
N ARG A 126 13.84 4.67 2.21
CA ARG A 126 14.55 3.39 1.92
C ARG A 126 15.42 2.89 3.07
N SER A 127 15.89 3.80 3.94
CA SER A 127 16.68 3.46 5.12
C SER A 127 15.90 2.70 6.20
N THR A 128 14.56 2.77 6.18
CA THR A 128 13.69 2.25 7.25
C THR A 128 13.21 0.82 7.02
N TYR A 129 13.42 0.27 5.84
CA TYR A 129 13.02 -1.10 5.49
C TYR A 129 14.09 -1.78 4.62
N THR A 130 14.01 -3.11 4.54
CA THR A 130 14.70 -3.91 3.53
C THR A 130 13.72 -4.28 2.44
N ALA A 131 14.20 -4.33 1.19
CA ALA A 131 13.40 -4.74 0.05
C ALA A 131 14.05 -5.94 -0.63
N THR A 132 13.24 -6.96 -0.92
CA THR A 132 13.66 -8.17 -1.63
C THR A 132 12.74 -8.45 -2.79
N ASP A 133 13.32 -8.95 -3.86
CA ASP A 133 12.55 -9.42 -5.02
C ASP A 133 11.80 -10.71 -4.68
N ALA A 134 10.53 -10.75 -5.03
CA ALA A 134 9.70 -11.94 -4.94
C ALA A 134 9.30 -12.51 -6.31
N GLY A 135 9.98 -12.04 -7.36
CA GLY A 135 9.83 -12.55 -8.71
C GLY A 135 8.69 -11.91 -9.51
N GLU A 136 8.52 -12.43 -10.71
CA GLU A 136 7.41 -12.07 -11.59
C GLU A 136 6.13 -12.80 -11.16
N ASP A 137 5.00 -12.10 -11.22
CA ASP A 137 3.70 -12.61 -10.84
C ASP A 137 2.62 -11.98 -11.75
N LYS A 138 1.37 -12.45 -11.63
CA LYS A 138 0.23 -11.90 -12.36
C LYS A 138 -0.80 -11.32 -11.39
N VAL A 139 -1.23 -10.10 -11.67
CA VAL A 139 -2.38 -9.47 -11.01
C VAL A 139 -3.48 -9.28 -12.06
N GLY A 140 -4.49 -10.15 -12.05
CA GLY A 140 -5.46 -10.25 -13.14
C GLY A 140 -4.77 -10.64 -14.45
N ASN A 141 -4.91 -9.80 -15.48
CA ASN A 141 -4.26 -9.99 -16.78
C ASN A 141 -2.95 -9.21 -16.96
N ARG A 142 -2.39 -8.66 -15.87
CA ARG A 142 -1.19 -7.81 -15.88
C ARG A 142 0.00 -8.57 -15.31
N ILE A 143 1.13 -8.51 -16.01
CA ILE A 143 2.42 -8.97 -15.49
C ILE A 143 2.94 -7.91 -14.53
N ALA A 144 3.35 -8.32 -13.33
CA ALA A 144 3.88 -7.46 -12.29
C ALA A 144 5.12 -8.07 -11.65
N ARG A 145 6.03 -7.22 -11.18
CA ARG A 145 7.13 -7.61 -10.31
C ARG A 145 6.70 -7.48 -8.87
N ALA A 146 6.82 -8.54 -8.10
CA ALA A 146 6.49 -8.55 -6.69
C ALA A 146 7.72 -8.21 -5.85
N ILE A 147 7.57 -7.24 -4.94
CA ILE A 147 8.63 -6.80 -4.02
C ILE A 147 8.13 -6.97 -2.59
N VAL A 148 8.93 -7.60 -1.74
CA VAL A 148 8.66 -7.71 -0.30
C VAL A 148 9.44 -6.61 0.42
N LEU A 149 8.74 -5.87 1.28
CA LEU A 149 9.27 -4.83 2.15
C LEU A 149 9.18 -5.33 3.60
N LEU A 150 10.27 -5.30 4.33
CA LEU A 150 10.31 -5.65 5.75
C LEU A 150 10.79 -4.43 6.54
N ALA A 151 9.99 -3.96 7.49
CA ALA A 151 10.39 -2.90 8.41
C ALA A 151 11.63 -3.32 9.20
N LYS A 152 12.61 -2.41 9.31
CA LYS A 152 13.77 -2.65 10.15
C LYS A 152 13.40 -2.51 11.63
N PRO A 153 14.08 -3.19 12.54
CA PRO A 153 13.83 -3.07 13.97
C PRO A 153 13.83 -1.60 14.44
N GLY A 154 12.89 -1.25 15.31
CA GLY A 154 12.76 0.09 15.87
C GLY A 154 12.12 1.15 14.96
N GLN A 155 11.76 0.81 13.72
CA GLN A 155 11.08 1.71 12.81
C GLN A 155 9.56 1.67 13.04
N ARG A 156 8.93 2.86 13.05
CA ARG A 156 7.46 2.99 13.13
C ARG A 156 6.91 3.18 11.72
N LEU A 157 6.60 2.07 11.06
CA LEU A 157 5.97 2.07 9.75
C LEU A 157 4.51 1.60 9.87
N PRO A 158 3.65 1.92 8.89
CA PRO A 158 2.27 1.42 8.86
C PRO A 158 2.17 -0.09 8.61
N PHE A 159 3.29 -0.78 8.47
CA PHE A 159 3.40 -2.23 8.28
C PHE A 159 4.68 -2.76 8.92
N VAL A 160 4.67 -3.98 9.39
CA VAL A 160 5.87 -4.74 9.73
C VAL A 160 6.41 -5.48 8.51
N ARG A 161 5.51 -5.92 7.64
CA ARG A 161 5.79 -6.55 6.35
C ARG A 161 4.79 -6.05 5.31
N ALA A 162 5.26 -5.77 4.12
CA ALA A 162 4.40 -5.52 2.98
C ALA A 162 4.91 -6.30 1.76
N LYS A 163 4.00 -6.66 0.84
CA LYS A 163 4.32 -7.14 -0.50
C LYS A 163 3.58 -6.27 -1.49
N VAL A 164 4.26 -5.74 -2.47
CA VAL A 164 3.69 -4.86 -3.49
C VAL A 164 3.93 -5.46 -4.87
N TRP A 165 2.95 -5.36 -5.76
CA TRP A 165 3.03 -5.82 -7.14
C TRP A 165 3.06 -4.62 -8.07
N VAL A 166 4.22 -4.37 -8.64
CA VAL A 166 4.50 -3.26 -9.55
C VAL A 166 4.30 -3.73 -10.98
N ASP A 167 3.37 -3.13 -11.70
CA ASP A 167 3.06 -3.45 -13.08
C ASP A 167 4.27 -3.25 -14.00
N ALA A 168 4.54 -4.25 -14.83
CA ALA A 168 5.68 -4.25 -15.75
C ALA A 168 5.58 -3.19 -16.86
N ARG A 169 4.37 -2.71 -17.20
CA ARG A 169 4.16 -1.75 -18.29
C ARG A 169 4.26 -0.30 -17.81
N ASP A 170 3.48 0.05 -16.77
CA ASP A 170 3.32 1.44 -16.35
C ASP A 170 3.96 1.78 -15.00
N GLY A 171 4.47 0.77 -14.28
CA GLY A 171 5.13 0.96 -12.99
C GLY A 171 4.17 1.24 -11.83
N LEU A 172 2.86 1.19 -12.04
CA LEU A 172 1.90 1.42 -10.96
C LEU A 172 1.69 0.15 -10.13
N ILE A 173 1.45 0.32 -8.83
CA ILE A 173 1.11 -0.80 -7.95
C ILE A 173 -0.32 -1.24 -8.25
N ARG A 174 -0.50 -2.52 -8.57
CA ARG A 174 -1.79 -3.15 -8.86
C ARG A 174 -2.38 -3.89 -7.67
N GLN A 175 -1.53 -4.36 -6.79
CA GLN A 175 -1.91 -5.08 -5.59
C GLN A 175 -0.89 -4.82 -4.52
N PHE A 176 -1.34 -4.78 -3.28
CA PHE A 176 -0.45 -4.83 -2.13
C PHE A 176 -1.04 -5.72 -1.04
N GLU A 177 -0.17 -6.29 -0.25
CA GLU A 177 -0.45 -6.95 1.02
C GLU A 177 0.36 -6.23 2.10
N ALA A 178 -0.27 -5.87 3.19
CA ALA A 178 0.40 -5.25 4.33
C ALA A 178 -0.03 -5.94 5.62
N THR A 179 0.96 -6.33 6.42
CA THR A 179 0.75 -6.91 7.75
C THR A 179 1.15 -5.87 8.78
N ASP A 180 0.25 -5.55 9.71
CA ASP A 180 0.50 -4.62 10.80
C ASP A 180 1.22 -5.29 11.99
N ALA A 181 1.51 -4.50 13.03
CA ALA A 181 2.17 -4.99 14.24
C ALA A 181 1.34 -6.01 15.05
N ASN A 182 0.03 -6.07 14.84
CA ASN A 182 -0.87 -7.04 15.46
C ASN A 182 -1.00 -8.32 14.63
N GLY A 183 -0.31 -8.39 13.49
CA GLY A 183 -0.34 -9.53 12.59
C GLY A 183 -1.56 -9.54 11.64
N ILE A 184 -2.40 -8.50 11.66
CA ILE A 184 -3.53 -8.39 10.75
C ILE A 184 -3.00 -8.14 9.33
N ALA A 185 -3.34 -9.03 8.41
CA ALA A 185 -2.96 -8.90 7.02
C ALA A 185 -4.11 -8.31 6.19
N ARG A 186 -3.79 -7.26 5.44
CA ARG A 186 -4.68 -6.61 4.50
C ARG A 186 -4.13 -6.76 3.09
N THR A 187 -4.86 -7.46 2.24
CA THR A 187 -4.57 -7.53 0.80
C THR A 187 -5.55 -6.64 0.06
N VAL A 188 -5.07 -5.74 -0.78
CA VAL A 188 -5.89 -4.90 -1.65
C VAL A 188 -5.46 -5.13 -3.09
N ARG A 189 -6.39 -5.54 -3.93
CA ARG A 189 -6.22 -5.69 -5.37
C ARG A 189 -7.05 -4.63 -6.10
N LEU A 190 -6.40 -3.85 -6.95
CA LEU A 190 -7.05 -2.85 -7.78
C LEU A 190 -7.56 -3.54 -9.06
N LEU A 191 -8.87 -3.67 -9.18
CA LEU A 191 -9.52 -4.33 -10.31
C LEU A 191 -9.50 -3.43 -11.55
N THR A 192 -9.78 -2.14 -11.33
CA THR A 192 -9.55 -1.07 -12.32
C THR A 192 -8.62 -0.03 -11.72
N LEU A 193 -7.83 0.63 -12.56
CA LEU A 193 -6.91 1.67 -12.12
C LEU A 193 -6.80 2.73 -13.22
N ASN A 194 -7.40 3.90 -12.98
CA ASN A 194 -7.46 5.02 -13.91
C ASN A 194 -6.72 6.22 -13.31
N PRO A 195 -5.40 6.34 -13.54
CA PRO A 195 -4.62 7.48 -13.08
C PRO A 195 -5.01 8.75 -13.85
N ASN A 196 -4.98 9.87 -13.15
CA ASN A 196 -5.32 11.21 -13.65
C ASN A 196 -6.73 11.34 -14.22
N ALA A 197 -7.64 10.43 -13.81
CA ALA A 197 -9.05 10.52 -14.14
C ALA A 197 -9.71 11.74 -13.46
N THR A 198 -10.76 12.25 -14.08
CA THR A 198 -11.61 13.27 -13.44
C THR A 198 -12.26 12.69 -12.18
N VAL A 199 -12.15 13.42 -11.09
CA VAL A 199 -12.77 13.09 -9.79
C VAL A 199 -13.70 14.23 -9.38
N ASP A 200 -14.82 13.87 -8.76
CA ASP A 200 -15.78 14.87 -8.28
C ASP A 200 -15.33 15.37 -6.90
N GLU A 201 -15.35 16.69 -6.74
CA GLU A 201 -15.02 17.34 -5.46
C GLU A 201 -16.01 16.98 -4.35
N SER A 202 -17.25 16.70 -4.70
CA SER A 202 -18.29 16.25 -3.76
C SER A 202 -17.97 14.89 -3.13
N ALA A 203 -17.22 14.03 -3.82
CA ALA A 203 -16.81 12.72 -3.30
C ALA A 203 -15.96 12.86 -2.02
N PHE A 204 -15.24 13.99 -1.86
CA PHE A 204 -14.38 14.24 -0.71
C PHE A 204 -15.07 15.03 0.41
N ARG A 205 -16.39 15.09 0.41
CA ARG A 205 -17.19 15.68 1.48
C ARG A 205 -17.89 14.58 2.24
N PHE A 206 -17.77 14.61 3.57
CA PHE A 206 -18.52 13.73 4.43
C PHE A 206 -19.56 14.55 5.20
N GLU A 207 -20.82 14.20 5.04
CA GLU A 207 -21.94 14.73 5.81
C GLU A 207 -22.32 13.68 6.84
N VAL A 208 -22.32 14.08 8.11
CA VAL A 208 -22.70 13.17 9.21
C VAL A 208 -24.19 12.89 9.10
N PRO A 209 -24.60 11.62 8.91
CA PRO A 209 -26.01 11.29 8.83
C PRO A 209 -26.78 11.61 10.14
N THR A 210 -28.05 11.91 10.02
CA THR A 210 -28.91 12.20 11.19
C THR A 210 -28.87 11.02 12.17
N GLY A 211 -28.68 11.32 13.47
CA GLY A 211 -28.62 10.30 14.51
C GLY A 211 -27.28 9.58 14.66
N VAL A 212 -26.29 9.88 13.81
CA VAL A 212 -24.93 9.32 13.93
C VAL A 212 -24.09 10.16 14.87
N ARG A 213 -23.44 9.50 15.84
CA ARG A 213 -22.52 10.13 16.79
C ARG A 213 -21.13 10.26 16.17
N VAL A 214 -20.54 11.45 16.30
CA VAL A 214 -19.12 11.67 15.98
C VAL A 214 -18.27 11.28 17.18
N VAL A 215 -17.23 10.50 16.95
CA VAL A 215 -16.23 10.05 17.93
C VAL A 215 -14.88 10.60 17.51
N ASP A 216 -14.24 11.34 18.39
CA ASP A 216 -12.85 11.79 18.26
C ASP A 216 -12.01 10.91 19.20
N PRO A 217 -11.01 10.14 18.71
CA PRO A 217 -10.17 9.24 19.51
C PRO A 217 -9.14 10.01 20.34
#